data_9d36d6227fae2d210f1f9d63b5c071d9
#
_entry.id   9d36d6227fae2d210f1f9d63b5c071d9
#
_cell.length_a   1.000
_cell.length_b   1.000
_cell.length_c   1.000
_cell.angle_alpha   90.00
_cell.angle_beta   90.00
_cell.angle_gamma   90.00
#
_symmetry.space_group_name_H-M   'P 1'
#
loop_
_entity.id
_entity.type
_entity.pdbx_description
1 polymer ?
#
loop_
_entity_poly.entity_id
_entity_poly.type
_entity_poly.pdbx_seq_one_letter_code
_entity_poly.pdbx_strand_id
1 'polypeptide(L)'
;MTKTKEMWTIEDLVSLTDTVQEGSVNYRGKKFLFQFCELTEAEEPKNIFDKVFDTDEEKLSFYQEVGTKRVMKMIAKANEKNPDGVVLNEENWAKLPTTLRYQISNKILGVEAEASENFTSG
;
A
#
# COMPACT_ATOMS: atom_id res chain seq x y z
N MET A 1 1.73 30.20 -8.61
CA MET A 1 2.80 29.44 -9.10
C MET A 1 2.58 27.96 -9.07
N THR A 2 2.25 27.49 -10.22
CA THR A 2 1.94 26.10 -10.39
C THR A 2 3.14 25.18 -10.16
N LYS A 3 4.35 25.68 -10.42
CA LYS A 3 5.53 24.87 -10.26
C LYS A 3 5.84 24.42 -8.84
N THR A 4 5.49 25.24 -7.85
CA THR A 4 5.71 24.88 -6.46
C THR A 4 4.83 23.71 -6.03
N LYS A 5 3.68 23.53 -6.69
CA LYS A 5 2.77 22.44 -6.37
C LYS A 5 3.27 21.09 -6.90
N GLU A 6 4.18 21.12 -7.84
CA GLU A 6 4.73 19.93 -8.42
C GLU A 6 5.90 19.35 -7.62
N MET A 7 6.35 20.08 -6.65
CA MET A 7 7.48 19.68 -5.83
C MET A 7 7.05 19.40 -4.40
N TRP A 8 7.56 18.32 -3.87
CA TRP A 8 7.29 17.97 -2.49
C TRP A 8 8.10 18.83 -1.54
N THR A 9 7.48 19.23 -0.44
CA THR A 9 8.20 19.86 0.67
C THR A 9 8.36 18.82 1.77
N ILE A 10 9.26 19.06 2.68
CA ILE A 10 9.46 18.15 3.82
C ILE A 10 8.16 18.03 4.63
N GLU A 11 7.48 19.16 4.83
CA GLU A 11 6.23 19.18 5.59
C GLU A 11 5.16 18.32 4.92
N ASP A 12 5.05 18.41 3.60
CA ASP A 12 4.10 17.59 2.84
C ASP A 12 4.41 16.11 2.96
N LEU A 13 5.69 15.76 2.86
CA LEU A 13 6.12 14.36 2.95
C LEU A 13 5.84 13.77 4.32
N VAL A 14 6.12 14.54 5.38
CA VAL A 14 5.86 14.09 6.74
C VAL A 14 4.36 13.91 6.96
N SER A 15 3.55 14.80 6.43
CA SER A 15 2.10 14.73 6.61
C SER A 15 1.46 13.52 5.93
N LEU A 16 2.15 12.87 4.99
CA LEU A 16 1.61 11.68 4.34
C LEU A 16 1.32 10.56 5.33
N THR A 17 2.08 10.49 6.42
CA THR A 17 1.84 9.47 7.44
C THR A 17 0.60 9.75 8.29
N ASP A 18 0.05 10.95 8.18
CA ASP A 18 -1.17 11.33 8.91
C ASP A 18 -2.36 11.57 8.00
N THR A 19 -2.18 11.44 6.71
CA THR A 19 -3.22 11.74 5.74
C THR A 19 -3.80 10.46 5.14
N VAL A 20 -5.12 10.31 5.27
CA VAL A 20 -5.82 9.21 4.61
C VAL A 20 -5.83 9.46 3.12
N GLN A 21 -5.38 8.48 2.36
CA GLN A 21 -5.32 8.56 0.91
C GLN A 21 -6.35 7.63 0.30
N GLU A 22 -6.85 8.02 -0.88
CA GLU A 22 -7.77 7.18 -1.62
C GLU A 22 -7.03 6.53 -2.78
N GLY A 23 -7.19 5.22 -2.92
CA GLY A 23 -6.66 4.48 -4.04
C GLY A 23 -7.78 3.92 -4.87
N SER A 24 -7.46 3.53 -6.09
CA SER A 24 -8.43 2.87 -6.95
C SER A 24 -7.76 1.84 -7.83
N VAL A 25 -8.49 0.79 -8.14
CA VAL A 25 -8.07 -0.22 -9.11
C VAL A 25 -9.25 -0.52 -10.02
N ASN A 26 -8.95 -0.94 -11.25
CA ASN A 26 -9.99 -1.41 -12.16
C ASN A 26 -9.95 -2.93 -12.14
N TYR A 27 -11.07 -3.52 -11.81
CA TYR A 27 -11.18 -4.97 -11.74
C TYR A 27 -12.39 -5.43 -12.51
N ARG A 28 -12.16 -6.24 -13.54
CA ARG A 28 -13.21 -6.78 -14.40
C ARG A 28 -14.12 -5.69 -14.97
N GLY A 29 -13.51 -4.58 -15.38
CA GLY A 29 -14.22 -3.50 -16.02
C GLY A 29 -14.90 -2.51 -15.08
N LYS A 30 -14.76 -2.70 -13.78
CA LYS A 30 -15.35 -1.80 -12.78
C LYS A 30 -14.29 -1.24 -11.87
N LYS A 31 -14.48 -0.01 -11.48
CA LYS A 31 -13.56 0.68 -10.56
C LYS A 31 -13.89 0.36 -9.12
N PHE A 32 -12.86 0.08 -8.34
CA PHE A 32 -12.99 -0.14 -6.91
C PHE A 32 -12.16 0.88 -6.16
N LEU A 33 -12.77 1.60 -5.23
CA LEU A 33 -12.12 2.63 -4.42
C LEU A 33 -11.88 2.11 -3.02
N PHE A 34 -10.75 2.50 -2.44
CA PHE A 34 -10.40 2.11 -1.08
C PHE A 34 -9.54 3.20 -0.45
N GLN A 35 -9.34 3.13 0.86
CA GLN A 35 -8.50 4.08 1.57
C GLN A 35 -7.31 3.39 2.23
N PHE A 36 -6.22 4.11 2.37
CA PHE A 36 -5.03 3.64 3.04
C PHE A 36 -4.27 4.84 3.59
N CYS A 37 -3.27 4.57 4.44
CA CYS A 37 -2.44 5.63 5.00
C CYS A 37 -1.01 5.15 5.11
N GLU A 38 -0.05 6.02 4.80
CA GLU A 38 1.37 5.67 4.88
C GLU A 38 1.77 5.38 6.33
N LEU A 39 2.74 4.50 6.50
CA LEU A 39 3.23 4.11 7.82
C LEU A 39 4.50 4.86 8.16
N THR A 40 4.66 5.19 9.44
CA THR A 40 5.94 5.66 9.95
C THR A 40 6.85 4.47 10.18
N GLU A 41 8.13 4.72 10.38
CA GLU A 41 9.09 3.66 10.66
C GLU A 41 8.66 2.80 11.84
N ALA A 42 8.14 3.43 12.89
CA ALA A 42 7.70 2.72 14.08
C ALA A 42 6.51 1.80 13.82
N GLU A 43 5.73 2.10 12.81
CA GLU A 43 4.54 1.33 12.46
C GLU A 43 4.83 0.17 11.49
N GLU A 44 6.00 0.18 10.85
CA GLU A 44 6.35 -0.87 9.91
C GLU A 44 6.50 -2.23 10.60
N PRO A 45 6.23 -3.33 9.88
CA PRO A 45 6.45 -4.66 10.45
C PRO A 45 7.89 -4.83 10.91
N LYS A 46 8.06 -5.50 12.04
CA LYS A 46 9.38 -5.68 12.64
C LYS A 46 10.11 -6.90 12.11
N ASN A 47 11.44 -6.88 12.27
CA ASN A 47 12.31 -8.03 11.98
C ASN A 47 12.38 -8.42 10.51
N ILE A 48 12.21 -7.47 9.62
CA ILE A 48 12.26 -7.73 8.18
C ILE A 48 13.68 -8.11 7.74
N PHE A 49 14.67 -7.45 8.30
CA PHE A 49 16.06 -7.57 7.85
C PHE A 49 16.90 -8.55 8.64
N ASP A 50 16.35 -9.07 9.73
CA ASP A 50 17.10 -9.98 10.62
C ASP A 50 16.92 -11.45 10.30
N LYS A 51 16.09 -11.74 9.32
CA LYS A 51 15.74 -13.12 9.01
C LYS A 51 16.74 -13.73 8.03
N VAL A 52 17.15 -14.97 8.32
CA VAL A 52 18.00 -15.74 7.43
C VAL A 52 17.16 -16.85 6.82
N PHE A 53 17.32 -17.07 5.52
CA PHE A 53 16.52 -18.05 4.79
C PHE A 53 17.42 -19.10 4.16
N ASP A 54 16.96 -20.35 4.19
CA ASP A 54 17.70 -21.47 3.61
C ASP A 54 17.50 -21.55 2.09
N THR A 55 16.35 -21.09 1.60
CA THR A 55 16.03 -21.13 0.17
C THR A 55 15.47 -19.81 -0.31
N ASP A 56 15.55 -19.60 -1.63
CA ASP A 56 14.96 -18.41 -2.26
C ASP A 56 13.44 -18.42 -2.16
N GLU A 57 12.85 -19.62 -2.15
CA GLU A 57 11.40 -19.76 -2.01
C GLU A 57 10.92 -19.26 -0.66
N GLU A 58 11.64 -19.62 0.40
CA GLU A 58 11.32 -19.16 1.75
C GLU A 58 11.43 -17.65 1.85
N LYS A 59 12.47 -17.08 1.24
CA LYS A 59 12.70 -15.66 1.24
C LYS A 59 11.55 -14.91 0.53
N LEU A 60 11.16 -15.40 -0.64
CA LEU A 60 10.07 -14.80 -1.40
C LEU A 60 8.75 -14.86 -0.63
N SER A 61 8.48 -16.03 -0.04
CA SER A 61 7.28 -16.25 0.76
C SER A 61 7.21 -15.27 1.93
N PHE A 62 8.34 -15.08 2.59
CA PHE A 62 8.43 -14.16 3.73
C PHE A 62 8.16 -12.74 3.30
N TYR A 63 8.76 -12.29 2.19
CA TYR A 63 8.55 -10.92 1.72
C TYR A 63 7.11 -10.67 1.27
N GLN A 64 6.48 -11.68 0.69
CA GLN A 64 5.07 -11.58 0.34
C GLN A 64 4.20 -11.44 1.58
N GLU A 65 4.53 -12.18 2.61
CA GLU A 65 3.82 -12.11 3.89
C GLU A 65 4.01 -10.74 4.54
N VAL A 66 5.23 -10.23 4.54
CA VAL A 66 5.51 -8.89 5.07
C VAL A 66 4.76 -7.83 4.28
N GLY A 67 4.75 -7.95 2.96
CA GLY A 67 4.02 -7.02 2.10
C GLY A 67 2.54 -6.99 2.44
N THR A 68 1.94 -8.16 2.65
CA THR A 68 0.54 -8.25 3.04
C THR A 68 0.32 -7.60 4.39
N LYS A 69 1.20 -7.83 5.34
CA LYS A 69 1.09 -7.22 6.67
C LYS A 69 1.17 -5.70 6.59
N ARG A 70 2.07 -5.18 5.75
CA ARG A 70 2.17 -3.74 5.54
C ARG A 70 0.88 -3.17 5.00
N VAL A 71 0.35 -3.79 3.96
CA VAL A 71 -0.89 -3.34 3.33
C VAL A 71 -2.03 -3.31 4.35
N MET A 72 -2.16 -4.37 5.13
CA MET A 72 -3.22 -4.43 6.14
C MET A 72 -3.06 -3.37 7.22
N LYS A 73 -1.83 -3.08 7.63
CA LYS A 73 -1.57 -2.01 8.59
C LYS A 73 -1.92 -0.64 8.01
N MET A 74 -1.60 -0.42 6.74
CA MET A 74 -1.91 0.85 6.07
C MET A 74 -3.41 1.06 5.95
N ILE A 75 -4.13 -0.01 5.64
CA ILE A 75 -5.59 0.05 5.57
C ILE A 75 -6.19 0.28 6.96
N ALA A 76 -5.72 -0.45 7.95
CA ALA A 76 -6.20 -0.31 9.32
C ALA A 76 -5.97 1.09 9.87
N LYS A 77 -4.82 1.67 9.57
CA LYS A 77 -4.50 3.03 9.99
C LYS A 77 -5.47 4.04 9.38
N ALA A 78 -5.79 3.90 8.10
CA ALA A 78 -6.76 4.76 7.44
C ALA A 78 -8.14 4.59 8.06
N ASN A 79 -8.52 3.35 8.36
CA ASN A 79 -9.81 3.06 8.98
C ASN A 79 -9.94 3.70 10.34
N GLU A 80 -8.86 3.75 11.11
CA GLU A 80 -8.84 4.42 12.40
C GLU A 80 -9.04 5.92 12.26
N LYS A 81 -8.36 6.50 11.30
CA LYS A 81 -8.43 7.94 11.07
C LYS A 81 -9.73 8.38 10.43
N ASN A 82 -10.32 7.53 9.61
CA ASN A 82 -11.55 7.82 8.88
C ASN A 82 -12.50 6.64 8.91
N PRO A 83 -13.19 6.44 10.06
CA PRO A 83 -14.10 5.29 10.20
C PRO A 83 -15.23 5.27 9.19
N ASP A 84 -15.65 6.44 8.72
CA ASP A 84 -16.75 6.54 7.75
C ASP A 84 -16.36 6.09 6.36
N GLY A 85 -15.08 6.03 6.07
CA GLY A 85 -14.58 5.62 4.76
C GLY A 85 -14.14 4.16 4.70
N VAL A 86 -14.44 3.36 5.71
CA VAL A 86 -14.01 1.96 5.74
C VAL A 86 -14.67 1.17 4.62
N VAL A 87 -13.83 0.58 3.77
CA VAL A 87 -14.26 -0.31 2.69
C VAL A 87 -13.60 -1.67 2.88
N LEU A 88 -12.30 -1.65 3.23
CA LEU A 88 -11.52 -2.86 3.44
C LEU A 88 -11.18 -3.00 4.92
N ASN A 89 -11.20 -4.24 5.39
CA ASN A 89 -10.74 -4.60 6.73
C ASN A 89 -10.27 -6.05 6.67
N GLU A 90 -9.72 -6.56 7.77
CA GLU A 90 -9.20 -7.93 7.81
C GLU A 90 -10.23 -8.97 7.41
N GLU A 91 -11.46 -8.78 7.88
CA GLU A 91 -12.52 -9.74 7.63
C GLU A 91 -12.86 -9.84 6.16
N ASN A 92 -13.13 -8.70 5.50
CA ASN A 92 -13.50 -8.76 4.10
C ASN A 92 -12.31 -8.99 3.17
N TRP A 93 -11.12 -8.58 3.59
CA TRP A 93 -9.91 -8.83 2.80
C TRP A 93 -9.72 -10.32 2.53
N ALA A 94 -9.95 -11.15 3.55
CA ALA A 94 -9.80 -12.59 3.41
C ALA A 94 -10.80 -13.20 2.42
N LYS A 95 -11.90 -12.49 2.17
CA LYS A 95 -12.97 -12.96 1.28
C LYS A 95 -12.84 -12.47 -0.15
N LEU A 96 -11.93 -11.54 -0.41
CA LEU A 96 -11.75 -10.99 -1.75
C LEU A 96 -11.07 -11.97 -2.69
N PRO A 97 -11.34 -11.85 -4.00
CA PRO A 97 -10.57 -12.61 -4.98
C PRO A 97 -9.08 -12.31 -4.85
N THR A 98 -8.25 -13.33 -4.92
CA THR A 98 -6.81 -13.15 -4.75
C THR A 98 -6.19 -12.20 -5.78
N THR A 99 -6.68 -12.24 -7.01
CA THR A 99 -6.20 -11.34 -8.06
C THR A 99 -6.45 -9.90 -7.69
N LEU A 100 -7.63 -9.61 -7.15
CA LEU A 100 -7.97 -8.26 -6.70
C LEU A 100 -7.07 -7.83 -5.55
N ARG A 101 -6.80 -8.72 -4.60
CA ARG A 101 -5.89 -8.42 -3.50
C ARG A 101 -4.50 -8.05 -4.00
N TYR A 102 -4.00 -8.75 -5.01
CA TYR A 102 -2.72 -8.41 -5.64
C TYR A 102 -2.74 -7.02 -6.24
N GLN A 103 -3.79 -6.69 -6.96
CA GLN A 103 -3.91 -5.37 -7.58
C GLN A 103 -3.94 -4.26 -6.55
N ILE A 104 -4.71 -4.45 -5.48
CA ILE A 104 -4.79 -3.47 -4.40
C ILE A 104 -3.43 -3.31 -3.72
N SER A 105 -2.78 -4.43 -3.40
CA SER A 105 -1.48 -4.42 -2.74
C SER A 105 -0.43 -3.70 -3.58
N ASN A 106 -0.39 -4.00 -4.88
CA ASN A 106 0.57 -3.35 -5.77
C ASN A 106 0.32 -1.86 -5.87
N LYS A 107 -0.95 -1.46 -5.89
CA LYS A 107 -1.31 -0.04 -5.93
C LYS A 107 -0.86 0.68 -4.67
N ILE A 108 -1.14 0.10 -3.52
CA ILE A 108 -0.76 0.70 -2.23
C ILE A 108 0.75 0.77 -2.07
N LEU A 109 1.45 -0.29 -2.46
CA LEU A 109 2.91 -0.36 -2.33
C LEU A 109 3.66 0.39 -3.43
N GLY A 110 2.93 0.83 -4.47
CA GLY A 110 3.52 1.62 -5.54
C GLY A 110 4.32 0.84 -6.58
N VAL A 111 4.35 -0.47 -6.47
CA VAL A 111 5.16 -1.31 -7.37
C VAL A 111 4.71 -1.16 -8.82
N GLU A 112 3.42 -1.26 -9.04
CA GLU A 112 2.86 -1.17 -10.39
C GLU A 112 3.01 0.22 -10.98
N ALA A 113 2.81 1.25 -10.16
CA ALA A 113 2.94 2.63 -10.60
C ALA A 113 4.36 2.94 -11.06
N GLU A 114 5.35 2.46 -10.32
CA GLU A 114 6.76 2.65 -10.69
C GLU A 114 7.08 1.99 -12.01
N ALA A 115 6.61 0.77 -12.20
CA ALA A 115 6.83 0.05 -13.45
C ALA A 115 6.19 0.79 -14.63
N SER A 116 4.98 1.30 -14.43
CA SER A 116 4.28 2.04 -15.48
C SER A 116 5.01 3.32 -15.84
N GLU A 117 5.51 4.04 -14.84
CA GLU A 117 6.26 5.28 -15.08
C GLU A 117 7.52 5.01 -15.86
N ASN A 118 8.22 3.94 -15.53
CA ASN A 118 9.44 3.57 -16.23
C ASN A 118 9.18 3.27 -17.70
N PHE A 119 8.09 2.62 -18.00
CA PHE A 119 7.72 2.32 -19.37
C PHE A 119 7.36 3.57 -20.13
N THR A 120 6.63 4.48 -19.52
CA THR A 120 6.21 5.70 -20.19
C THR A 120 7.37 6.66 -20.39
N SER A 121 8.36 6.61 -19.53
CA SER A 121 9.54 7.45 -19.62
C SER A 121 10.48 6.99 -20.74
N GLY A 122 10.41 5.72 -21.03
CA GLY A 122 11.24 5.15 -22.10
C GLY A 122 10.73 5.53 -23.45
#